data_85e90e162429c72291f760e16fb8d9f2
#
_entry.id   85e90e162429c72291f760e16fb8d9f2
#
_cell.length_a   1.000
_cell.length_b   1.000
_cell.length_c   1.000
_cell.angle_alpha   90.00
_cell.angle_beta   90.00
_cell.angle_gamma   90.00
#
_symmetry.space_group_name_H-M   'P 1'
#
loop_
_entity.id
_entity.type
_entity.pdbx_description
1 polymer ?
#
loop_
_entity_poly.entity_id
_entity_poly.type
_entity_poly.pdbx_seq_one_letter_code
_entity_poly.pdbx_strand_id
1 'polypeptide(L)'
;MDVPETAVRTLGETAAGNADVVLRYLRVFETTDIGEFRHIVAEDVRVHGAGHHVRGRRHPEGSVLTPGLSNCRVAVDDLFAAGDRVTVAATLTYHHDRSGRDATMTVCKTYRIEDGVIVEFWGETDLYGLLRALGHVPEEIPAF
;
A
#
# COMPACT_ATOMS: atom_id res chain seq x y z
N MET A 1 -2.92 10.88 7.41
CA MET A 1 -3.29 9.45 7.35
C MET A 1 -4.25 9.14 8.49
N ASP A 2 -5.34 8.52 8.17
CA ASP A 2 -6.32 8.09 9.16
C ASP A 2 -6.02 6.65 9.61
N VAL A 3 -5.72 6.48 10.90
CA VAL A 3 -5.42 5.17 11.53
C VAL A 3 -6.21 5.08 12.83
N PRO A 4 -7.44 4.58 12.79
CA PRO A 4 -8.22 4.39 14.00
C PRO A 4 -7.48 3.45 14.98
N GLU A 5 -7.43 3.82 16.25
CA GLU A 5 -6.77 3.01 17.27
C GLU A 5 -7.33 1.58 17.34
N THR A 6 -8.64 1.43 17.13
CA THR A 6 -9.33 0.13 17.10
C THR A 6 -8.99 -0.73 15.89
N ALA A 7 -8.39 -0.15 14.83
CA ALA A 7 -7.99 -0.87 13.62
C ALA A 7 -6.64 -1.59 13.76
N VAL A 8 -5.84 -1.27 14.79
CA VAL A 8 -4.48 -1.81 14.96
C VAL A 8 -4.45 -2.87 16.07
N ARG A 9 -4.03 -4.08 15.73
CA ARG A 9 -3.83 -5.19 16.65
C ARG A 9 -2.45 -5.78 16.49
N THR A 10 -1.72 -5.90 17.60
CA THR A 10 -0.35 -6.44 17.60
C THR A 10 -0.17 -7.51 18.66
N LEU A 11 0.56 -8.57 18.32
CA LEU A 11 0.95 -9.64 19.23
C LEU A 11 2.46 -9.60 19.48
N GLY A 12 2.84 -9.06 20.66
CA GLY A 12 4.23 -8.94 21.11
C GLY A 12 4.90 -7.61 20.72
N GLU A 13 6.02 -7.30 21.38
CA GLU A 13 6.75 -6.03 21.19
C GLU A 13 7.35 -5.87 19.79
N THR A 14 7.94 -6.95 19.25
CA THR A 14 8.49 -6.95 17.89
C THR A 14 7.41 -6.65 16.85
N ALA A 15 6.21 -7.22 17.03
CA ALA A 15 5.08 -6.98 16.13
C ALA A 15 4.62 -5.52 16.17
N ALA A 16 4.64 -4.87 17.34
CA ALA A 16 4.30 -3.45 17.46
C ALA A 16 5.28 -2.58 16.67
N GLY A 17 6.59 -2.81 16.81
CA GLY A 17 7.60 -2.11 16.03
C GLY A 17 7.48 -2.35 14.53
N ASN A 18 7.15 -3.57 14.12
CA ASN A 18 6.91 -3.92 12.72
C ASN A 18 5.66 -3.25 12.16
N ALA A 19 4.59 -3.13 12.97
CA ALA A 19 3.40 -2.35 12.60
C ALA A 19 3.75 -0.89 12.30
N ASP A 20 4.58 -0.26 13.13
CA ASP A 20 5.04 1.11 12.92
C ASP A 20 5.80 1.26 11.59
N VAL A 21 6.64 0.30 11.21
CA VAL A 21 7.33 0.30 9.92
C VAL A 21 6.33 0.32 8.76
N VAL A 22 5.28 -0.51 8.82
CA VAL A 22 4.25 -0.56 7.77
C VAL A 22 3.43 0.73 7.74
N LEU A 23 3.09 1.32 8.88
CA LEU A 23 2.40 2.61 8.93
C LEU A 23 3.26 3.73 8.32
N ARG A 24 4.58 3.74 8.57
CA ARG A 24 5.51 4.65 7.91
C ARG A 24 5.55 4.44 6.40
N TYR A 25 5.56 3.19 5.95
CA TYR A 25 5.49 2.85 4.53
C TYR A 25 4.21 3.38 3.87
N LEU A 26 3.06 3.20 4.50
CA LEU A 26 1.78 3.73 3.99
C LEU A 26 1.79 5.26 3.92
N ARG A 27 2.39 5.93 4.90
CA ARG A 27 2.52 7.40 4.91
C ARG A 27 3.34 7.92 3.73
N VAL A 28 4.26 7.14 3.19
CA VAL A 28 5.05 7.55 2.02
C VAL A 28 4.14 7.80 0.80
N PHE A 29 3.00 7.12 0.67
CA PHE A 29 2.05 7.40 -0.41
C PHE A 29 1.44 8.80 -0.32
N GLU A 30 1.30 9.36 0.88
CA GLU A 30 0.82 10.72 1.07
C GLU A 30 1.94 11.77 0.89
N THR A 31 3.13 11.48 1.39
CA THR A 31 4.26 12.43 1.40
C THR A 31 5.10 12.38 0.12
N THR A 32 5.08 11.26 -0.60
CA THR A 32 5.99 10.95 -1.71
C THR A 32 7.48 11.03 -1.34
N ASP A 33 7.80 10.86 -0.05
CA ASP A 33 9.18 10.88 0.46
C ASP A 33 9.92 9.59 0.08
N ILE A 34 10.62 9.63 -1.05
CA ILE A 34 11.41 8.50 -1.54
C ILE A 34 12.63 8.23 -0.66
N GLY A 35 13.13 9.22 0.06
CA GLY A 35 14.19 9.01 1.05
C GLY A 35 13.73 8.11 2.18
N GLU A 36 12.56 8.39 2.76
CA GLU A 36 11.94 7.54 3.78
C GLU A 36 11.61 6.15 3.23
N PHE A 37 11.03 6.08 2.01
CA PHE A 37 10.77 4.81 1.35
C PHE A 37 12.03 3.92 1.29
N ARG A 38 13.15 4.48 0.83
CA ARG A 38 14.41 3.74 0.70
C ARG A 38 15.05 3.36 2.03
N HIS A 39 14.71 4.07 3.09
CA HIS A 39 15.16 3.75 4.43
C HIS A 39 14.43 2.54 5.02
N ILE A 40 13.15 2.38 4.73
CA ILE A 40 12.29 1.33 5.32
C ILE A 40 12.02 0.14 4.40
N VAL A 41 12.42 0.19 3.13
CA VAL A 41 12.26 -0.90 2.15
C VAL A 41 13.61 -1.40 1.69
N ALA A 42 13.83 -2.71 1.76
CA ALA A 42 15.08 -3.33 1.32
C ALA A 42 15.36 -3.07 -0.16
N GLU A 43 16.63 -2.89 -0.53
CA GLU A 43 17.03 -2.66 -1.91
C GLU A 43 16.60 -3.83 -2.83
N ASP A 44 16.68 -5.05 -2.31
CA ASP A 44 16.33 -6.30 -3.01
C ASP A 44 14.96 -6.85 -2.58
N VAL A 45 14.05 -5.99 -2.11
CA VAL A 45 12.70 -6.37 -1.68
C VAL A 45 12.01 -7.29 -2.69
N ARG A 46 11.36 -8.33 -2.19
CA ARG A 46 10.54 -9.23 -3.01
C ARG A 46 9.08 -8.81 -2.95
N VAL A 47 8.45 -8.69 -4.12
CA VAL A 47 7.06 -8.23 -4.25
C VAL A 47 6.25 -9.26 -5.03
N HIS A 48 5.11 -9.65 -4.45
CA HIS A 48 4.19 -10.61 -5.03
C HIS A 48 2.78 -10.01 -5.08
N GLY A 49 2.17 -9.99 -6.24
CA GLY A 49 0.80 -9.51 -6.40
C GLY A 49 0.45 -9.22 -7.86
N ALA A 50 -0.83 -9.11 -8.16
CA ALA A 50 -1.35 -8.85 -9.50
C ALA A 50 -0.73 -9.76 -10.60
N GLY A 51 -0.44 -11.03 -10.26
CA GLY A 51 0.18 -11.99 -11.16
C GLY A 51 1.69 -11.80 -11.36
N HIS A 52 2.33 -10.89 -10.64
CA HIS A 52 3.76 -10.60 -10.75
C HIS A 52 4.56 -11.08 -9.54
N HIS A 53 5.80 -11.51 -9.81
CA HIS A 53 6.82 -11.74 -8.81
C HIS A 53 8.05 -10.95 -9.22
N VAL A 54 8.31 -9.84 -8.54
CA VAL A 54 9.41 -8.94 -8.87
C VAL A 54 10.35 -8.75 -7.69
N ARG A 55 11.60 -8.40 -7.99
CA ARG A 55 12.64 -8.13 -6.99
C ARG A 55 13.18 -6.72 -7.20
N GLY A 56 13.42 -6.02 -6.09
CA GLY A 56 13.97 -4.68 -6.08
C GLY A 56 12.93 -3.58 -5.90
N ARG A 57 13.41 -2.38 -5.55
CA ARG A 57 12.60 -1.21 -5.18
C ARG A 57 11.87 -0.55 -6.35
N ARG A 58 12.34 -0.75 -7.58
CA ARG A 58 11.84 -0.02 -8.76
C ARG A 58 10.32 -0.10 -8.92
N HIS A 59 9.75 -1.28 -8.75
CA HIS A 59 8.31 -1.47 -8.92
C HIS A 59 7.50 -0.81 -7.80
N PRO A 60 7.76 -1.07 -6.50
CA PRO A 60 7.00 -0.41 -5.43
C PRO A 60 7.27 1.10 -5.33
N GLU A 61 8.46 1.58 -5.66
CA GLU A 61 8.76 3.02 -5.75
C GLU A 61 7.93 3.68 -6.86
N GLY A 62 7.77 3.02 -8.02
CA GLY A 62 6.90 3.47 -9.10
C GLY A 62 5.43 3.51 -8.71
N SER A 63 4.98 2.65 -7.80
CA SER A 63 3.61 2.68 -7.27
C SER A 63 3.36 3.89 -6.36
N VAL A 64 4.37 4.34 -5.62
CA VAL A 64 4.29 5.57 -4.81
C VAL A 64 4.19 6.81 -5.71
N LEU A 65 4.92 6.82 -6.82
CA LEU A 65 5.03 7.97 -7.73
C LEU A 65 4.16 7.80 -8.99
N THR A 66 2.96 7.24 -8.88
CA THR A 66 2.09 6.99 -10.04
C THR A 66 1.76 8.28 -10.79
N PRO A 67 2.22 8.45 -12.05
CA PRO A 67 1.95 9.66 -12.81
C PRO A 67 0.46 9.90 -13.04
N GLY A 68 0.02 11.15 -12.89
CA GLY A 68 -1.37 11.56 -13.08
C GLY A 68 -2.27 11.34 -11.87
N LEU A 69 -1.74 10.76 -10.80
CA LEU A 69 -2.41 10.63 -9.50
C LEU A 69 -1.64 11.43 -8.45
N SER A 70 -2.31 12.34 -7.76
CA SER A 70 -1.72 13.21 -6.75
C SER A 70 -2.54 13.23 -5.47
N ASN A 71 -2.03 13.92 -4.44
CA ASN A 71 -2.73 14.14 -3.18
C ASN A 71 -3.33 12.85 -2.59
N CYS A 72 -2.54 11.80 -2.52
CA CYS A 72 -2.97 10.54 -1.91
C CYS A 72 -3.32 10.76 -0.44
N ARG A 73 -4.46 10.21 -0.04
CA ARG A 73 -4.87 10.09 1.37
C ARG A 73 -5.04 8.62 1.70
N VAL A 74 -4.50 8.20 2.82
CA VAL A 74 -4.56 6.80 3.27
C VAL A 74 -5.44 6.69 4.51
N ALA A 75 -6.42 5.79 4.46
CA ALA A 75 -7.19 5.35 5.61
C ALA A 75 -6.89 3.89 5.88
N VAL A 76 -6.44 3.57 7.09
CA VAL A 76 -6.20 2.18 7.52
C VAL A 76 -7.50 1.61 8.06
N ASP A 77 -8.02 0.58 7.39
CA ASP A 77 -9.27 -0.07 7.75
C ASP A 77 -9.04 -1.17 8.79
N ASP A 78 -7.96 -1.95 8.63
CA ASP A 78 -7.55 -2.99 9.59
C ASP A 78 -6.05 -3.26 9.47
N LEU A 79 -5.38 -3.50 10.60
CA LEU A 79 -3.98 -3.89 10.65
C LEU A 79 -3.77 -4.92 11.74
N PHE A 80 -3.15 -6.03 11.38
CA PHE A 80 -2.77 -7.09 12.30
C PHE A 80 -1.28 -7.41 12.16
N ALA A 81 -0.57 -7.45 13.28
CA ALA A 81 0.85 -7.78 13.32
C ALA A 81 1.14 -8.92 14.28
N ALA A 82 1.90 -9.90 13.85
CA ALA A 82 2.38 -11.02 14.65
C ALA A 82 3.77 -11.45 14.15
N GLY A 83 4.73 -11.56 15.07
CA GLY A 83 6.12 -11.90 14.71
C GLY A 83 6.69 -10.93 13.69
N ASP A 84 7.21 -11.46 12.59
CA ASP A 84 7.81 -10.70 11.48
C ASP A 84 6.79 -10.30 10.39
N ARG A 85 5.49 -10.55 10.60
CA ARG A 85 4.43 -10.29 9.63
C ARG A 85 3.51 -9.15 10.07
N VAL A 86 3.13 -8.33 9.09
CA VAL A 86 2.10 -7.30 9.27
C VAL A 86 1.15 -7.37 8.08
N THR A 87 -0.13 -7.57 8.36
CA THR A 87 -1.18 -7.52 7.32
C THR A 87 -1.99 -6.25 7.51
N VAL A 88 -2.25 -5.54 6.42
CA VAL A 88 -3.03 -4.31 6.43
C VAL A 88 -4.08 -4.31 5.32
N ALA A 89 -5.28 -3.90 5.67
CA ALA A 89 -6.31 -3.46 4.73
C ALA A 89 -6.40 -1.94 4.82
N ALA A 90 -6.34 -1.27 3.68
CA ALA A 90 -6.39 0.19 3.63
C ALA A 90 -7.12 0.69 2.37
N THR A 91 -7.64 1.91 2.47
CA THR A 91 -8.23 2.64 1.36
C THR A 91 -7.34 3.83 1.02
N LEU A 92 -6.92 3.91 -0.24
CA LEU A 92 -6.16 5.03 -0.78
C LEU A 92 -7.09 5.87 -1.66
N THR A 93 -7.12 7.16 -1.44
CA THR A 93 -7.87 8.11 -2.27
C THR A 93 -6.89 9.04 -2.96
N TYR A 94 -6.95 9.09 -4.28
CA TYR A 94 -6.10 9.92 -5.12
C TYR A 94 -6.91 10.99 -5.81
N HIS A 95 -6.29 12.13 -6.05
CA HIS A 95 -6.76 13.10 -7.02
C HIS A 95 -6.27 12.72 -8.41
N HIS A 96 -7.18 12.58 -9.38
CA HIS A 96 -6.84 12.32 -10.78
C HIS A 96 -6.67 13.66 -11.50
N ASP A 97 -5.41 14.01 -11.79
CA ASP A 97 -5.03 15.34 -12.30
C ASP A 97 -5.77 15.73 -13.59
N ARG A 98 -5.95 14.74 -14.48
CA ARG A 98 -6.59 15.00 -15.79
C ARG A 98 -8.09 15.27 -15.69
N SER A 99 -8.83 14.56 -14.86
CA SER A 99 -10.28 14.71 -14.75
C SER A 99 -10.72 15.66 -13.63
N GLY A 100 -9.81 15.98 -12.70
CA GLY A 100 -10.12 16.77 -11.51
C GLY A 100 -10.99 16.04 -10.47
N ARG A 101 -11.19 14.71 -10.63
CA ARG A 101 -12.00 13.89 -9.72
C ARG A 101 -11.11 13.10 -8.78
N ASP A 102 -11.65 12.79 -7.61
CA ASP A 102 -11.02 11.83 -6.70
C ASP A 102 -11.45 10.40 -7.05
N ALA A 103 -10.52 9.47 -6.91
CA ALA A 103 -10.75 8.04 -7.11
C ALA A 103 -10.15 7.25 -5.96
N THR A 104 -10.86 6.25 -5.49
CA THR A 104 -10.42 5.38 -4.40
C THR A 104 -9.98 4.02 -4.90
N MET A 105 -9.05 3.43 -4.16
CA MET A 105 -8.51 2.11 -4.40
C MET A 105 -8.31 1.40 -3.07
N THR A 106 -8.84 0.20 -2.93
CA THR A 106 -8.57 -0.63 -1.74
C THR A 106 -7.36 -1.50 -1.95
N VAL A 107 -6.62 -1.74 -0.89
CA VAL A 107 -5.47 -2.64 -0.86
C VAL A 107 -5.55 -3.58 0.33
N CYS A 108 -5.09 -4.82 0.13
CA CYS A 108 -4.86 -5.76 1.21
C CYS A 108 -3.49 -6.38 1.00
N LYS A 109 -2.58 -6.18 1.96
CA LYS A 109 -1.17 -6.59 1.82
C LYS A 109 -0.62 -7.17 3.12
N THR A 110 0.24 -8.17 2.97
CA THR A 110 1.04 -8.74 4.06
C THR A 110 2.50 -8.43 3.82
N TYR A 111 3.15 -7.84 4.80
CA TYR A 111 4.57 -7.48 4.78
C TYR A 111 5.35 -8.41 5.69
N ARG A 112 6.57 -8.75 5.27
CA ARG A 112 7.57 -9.39 6.13
C ARG A 112 8.68 -8.38 6.41
N ILE A 113 8.98 -8.21 7.70
CA ILE A 113 9.93 -7.23 8.19
C ILE A 113 11.10 -7.94 8.87
N GLU A 114 12.32 -7.54 8.54
CA GLU A 114 13.55 -7.96 9.19
C GLU A 114 14.33 -6.71 9.62
N ASP A 115 14.70 -6.63 10.91
CA ASP A 115 15.47 -5.52 11.47
C ASP A 115 14.94 -4.12 11.10
N GLY A 116 13.61 -3.94 11.17
CA GLY A 116 12.96 -2.67 10.87
C GLY A 116 12.85 -2.32 9.39
N VAL A 117 13.12 -3.27 8.50
CA VAL A 117 13.09 -3.09 7.04
C VAL A 117 12.13 -4.07 6.40
N ILE A 118 11.30 -3.60 5.48
CA ILE A 118 10.41 -4.44 4.68
C ILE A 118 11.26 -5.19 3.64
N VAL A 119 11.32 -6.51 3.74
CA VAL A 119 12.13 -7.36 2.85
C VAL A 119 11.29 -8.12 1.82
N GLU A 120 9.99 -8.26 2.08
CA GLU A 120 9.07 -8.96 1.19
C GLU A 120 7.63 -8.56 1.47
N PHE A 121 6.80 -8.52 0.44
CA PHE A 121 5.37 -8.37 0.65
C PHE A 121 4.54 -9.05 -0.44
N TRP A 122 3.35 -9.44 -0.05
CA TRP A 122 2.29 -9.99 -0.88
C TRP A 122 1.09 -9.07 -0.82
N GLY A 123 0.39 -8.90 -1.93
CA GLY A 123 -0.79 -8.09 -1.85
C GLY A 123 -1.57 -7.95 -3.13
N GLU A 124 -2.83 -7.67 -2.93
CA GLU A 124 -3.76 -7.36 -3.99
C GLU A 124 -4.23 -5.91 -3.85
N THR A 125 -4.46 -5.31 -4.99
CA THR A 125 -4.90 -3.93 -5.13
C THR A 125 -6.10 -3.92 -6.06
N ASP A 126 -7.16 -3.23 -5.70
CA ASP A 126 -8.35 -3.07 -6.54
C ASP A 126 -8.07 -2.12 -7.72
N LEU A 127 -7.25 -2.59 -8.65
CA LEU A 127 -6.97 -1.86 -9.89
C LEU A 127 -8.20 -1.72 -10.77
N TYR A 128 -9.07 -2.72 -10.80
CA TYR A 128 -10.30 -2.63 -11.58
C TYR A 128 -11.20 -1.49 -11.08
N GLY A 129 -11.41 -1.40 -9.76
CA GLY A 129 -12.18 -0.31 -9.15
C GLY A 129 -11.59 1.07 -9.46
N LEU A 130 -10.27 1.20 -9.37
CA LEU A 130 -9.58 2.44 -9.74
C LEU A 130 -9.76 2.79 -11.22
N LEU A 131 -9.50 1.84 -12.13
CA LEU A 131 -9.62 2.07 -13.58
C LEU A 131 -11.07 2.39 -13.99
N ARG A 132 -12.05 1.77 -13.36
CA ARG A 132 -13.47 2.06 -13.53
C ARG A 132 -13.79 3.49 -13.09
N ALA A 133 -13.34 3.90 -11.92
CA ALA A 133 -13.52 5.26 -11.41
C ALA A 133 -12.87 6.32 -12.30
N LEU A 134 -11.77 5.97 -12.98
CA LEU A 134 -11.08 6.83 -13.95
C LEU A 134 -11.70 6.80 -15.36
N GLY A 135 -12.68 5.95 -15.61
CA GLY A 135 -13.33 5.81 -16.93
C GLY A 135 -12.52 5.03 -17.96
N HIS A 136 -11.52 4.25 -17.54
CA HIS A 136 -10.67 3.45 -18.44
C HIS A 136 -11.22 2.06 -18.73
N VAL A 137 -12.22 1.60 -17.97
CA VAL A 137 -12.91 0.32 -18.16
C VAL A 137 -14.41 0.51 -17.98
N PRO A 138 -15.27 -0.41 -18.51
CA PRO A 138 -16.72 -0.33 -18.34
C PRO A 138 -17.14 -0.33 -16.86
N GLU A 139 -18.26 0.33 -16.56
CA GLU A 139 -18.83 0.33 -15.20
C GLU A 139 -19.40 -1.04 -14.79
N GLU A 140 -19.86 -1.81 -15.76
CA GLU A 140 -20.42 -3.14 -15.54
C GLU A 140 -19.50 -4.21 -16.13
N ILE A 141 -19.23 -5.25 -15.34
CA ILE A 141 -18.53 -6.43 -15.83
C ILE A 141 -19.58 -7.32 -16.50
N PRO A 142 -19.35 -7.80 -17.75
CA PRO A 142 -20.21 -8.80 -18.37
C PRO A 142 -20.32 -10.04 -17.47
N ALA A 143 -21.51 -10.62 -17.40
CA ALA A 143 -21.69 -11.89 -16.70
C ALA A 143 -20.82 -12.98 -17.34
N PHE A 144 -20.20 -13.80 -16.50
CA PHE A 144 -19.44 -14.96 -16.94
C PHE A 144 -20.35 -16.11 -17.27
#